data_ea8fe76a2545e94d74c48849687ed89f
#
_entry.id   ea8fe76a2545e94d74c48849687ed89f
#
_cell.length_a   1.000
_cell.length_b   1.000
_cell.length_c   1.000
_cell.angle_alpha   90.00
_cell.angle_beta   90.00
_cell.angle_gamma   90.00
#
_symmetry.space_group_name_H-M   'P 1'
#
loop_
_entity.id
_entity.type
_entity.pdbx_description
1 polymer ?
#
loop_
_entity_poly.entity_id
_entity_poly.type
_entity_poly.pdbx_seq_one_letter_code
_entity_poly.pdbx_strand_id
1 'polypeptide(L)'
;CKISDEDLSSYGLNEGQNAAFRAILSTGPVGLLQGPPGTGKTRFIASFAHWLITRGGAKKILIASQSHEAVNNVIDSLALLYKRHHDKPNLLRIGSKGITDRIRPYHTAELRERYRLRFDGALAFRFSQLAAAKGIPVALAKDVLAIDLAIGNLSRRCAQLEQLIAEETDARADDRDRSRAQLNRAREAFELAARAHLKRAIDKS
;
A
#
# COMPACT_ATOMS: atom_id res chain seq x y z
N CYS A 1 11.75 -21.25 19.02
CA CYS A 1 12.08 -19.88 19.42
C CYS A 1 11.67 -19.67 20.89
N LYS A 2 12.50 -19.06 21.71
CA LYS A 2 12.14 -18.78 23.13
C LYS A 2 12.10 -17.27 23.32
N ILE A 3 11.02 -16.78 23.93
CA ILE A 3 10.87 -15.37 24.30
C ILE A 3 11.42 -15.15 25.71
N SER A 4 12.16 -14.05 25.91
CA SER A 4 12.67 -13.64 27.22
C SER A 4 11.58 -13.00 28.09
N ASP A 5 11.80 -12.97 29.42
CA ASP A 5 10.89 -12.28 30.34
C ASP A 5 10.88 -10.76 30.13
N GLU A 6 12.01 -10.19 29.75
CA GLU A 6 12.14 -8.77 29.38
C GLU A 6 11.29 -8.42 28.16
N ASP A 7 11.33 -9.26 27.12
CA ASP A 7 10.51 -9.06 25.94
C ASP A 7 9.01 -9.07 26.29
N LEU A 8 8.56 -10.05 27.07
CA LEU A 8 7.17 -10.15 27.50
C LEU A 8 6.72 -8.94 28.33
N SER A 9 7.57 -8.47 29.24
CA SER A 9 7.27 -7.32 30.08
C SER A 9 7.07 -6.04 29.26
N SER A 10 7.83 -5.89 28.16
CA SER A 10 7.73 -4.72 27.27
C SER A 10 6.35 -4.56 26.60
N TYR A 11 5.62 -5.66 26.43
CA TYR A 11 4.27 -5.65 25.84
C TYR A 11 3.17 -5.36 26.87
N GLY A 12 3.47 -5.46 28.16
CA GLY A 12 2.51 -5.23 29.25
C GLY A 12 1.31 -6.17 29.18
N LEU A 13 1.55 -7.43 28.85
CA LEU A 13 0.57 -8.51 28.86
C LEU A 13 0.40 -9.01 30.28
N ASN A 14 -0.78 -9.57 30.63
CA ASN A 14 -1.00 -10.21 31.91
C ASN A 14 -0.38 -11.63 31.95
N GLU A 15 -0.35 -12.24 33.15
CA GLU A 15 0.26 -13.56 33.35
C GLU A 15 -0.35 -14.64 32.44
N GLY A 16 -1.68 -14.68 32.31
CA GLY A 16 -2.36 -15.64 31.43
C GLY A 16 -2.00 -15.43 29.95
N GLN A 17 -1.90 -14.18 29.50
CA GLN A 17 -1.44 -13.85 28.15
C GLN A 17 0.04 -14.21 27.94
N ASN A 18 0.89 -13.98 28.94
CA ASN A 18 2.30 -14.37 28.88
C ASN A 18 2.45 -15.90 28.78
N ALA A 19 1.69 -16.65 29.58
CA ALA A 19 1.64 -18.11 29.51
C ALA A 19 1.17 -18.59 28.12
N ALA A 20 0.09 -18.01 27.59
CA ALA A 20 -0.41 -18.31 26.25
C ALA A 20 0.61 -18.00 25.16
N PHE A 21 1.35 -16.89 25.28
CA PHE A 21 2.41 -16.50 24.35
C PHE A 21 3.51 -17.58 24.25
N ARG A 22 3.99 -18.05 25.40
CA ARG A 22 4.98 -19.11 25.44
C ARG A 22 4.44 -20.44 24.90
N ALA A 23 3.18 -20.78 25.27
CA ALA A 23 2.53 -21.99 24.80
C ALA A 23 2.41 -22.02 23.27
N ILE A 24 1.94 -20.94 22.64
CA ILE A 24 1.80 -20.87 21.19
C ILE A 24 3.17 -20.97 20.50
N LEU A 25 4.22 -20.35 21.04
CA LEU A 25 5.56 -20.46 20.49
C LEU A 25 6.14 -21.88 20.56
N SER A 26 5.74 -22.68 21.55
CA SER A 26 6.18 -24.06 21.73
C SER A 26 5.33 -25.08 20.98
N THR A 27 4.13 -24.68 20.55
CA THR A 27 3.17 -25.52 19.82
C THR A 27 3.38 -25.34 18.32
N GLY A 28 3.63 -26.37 17.60
CA GLY A 28 3.67 -26.29 16.14
C GLY A 28 2.69 -27.27 15.53
N PRO A 29 2.35 -27.21 14.26
CA PRO A 29 2.29 -26.05 13.39
C PRO A 29 1.02 -25.20 13.59
N VAL A 30 0.07 -25.65 14.46
CA VAL A 30 -1.22 -24.97 14.71
C VAL A 30 -1.38 -24.69 16.19
N GLY A 31 -1.69 -23.44 16.54
CA GLY A 31 -2.06 -23.02 17.89
C GLY A 31 -3.47 -22.43 17.91
N LEU A 32 -4.22 -22.74 18.96
CA LEU A 32 -5.56 -22.17 19.19
C LEU A 32 -5.52 -21.24 20.41
N LEU A 33 -6.03 -20.02 20.23
CA LEU A 33 -6.21 -19.06 21.31
C LEU A 33 -7.69 -18.73 21.47
N GLN A 34 -8.25 -19.09 22.61
CA GLN A 34 -9.63 -18.79 22.95
C GLN A 34 -9.67 -17.82 24.13
N GLY A 35 -10.62 -16.92 24.12
CA GLY A 35 -10.87 -16.00 25.23
C GLY A 35 -12.19 -15.23 25.04
N PRO A 36 -12.88 -14.85 26.13
CA PRO A 36 -14.11 -14.05 26.09
C PRO A 36 -13.88 -12.67 25.41
N PRO A 37 -14.93 -11.95 25.04
CA PRO A 37 -14.84 -10.55 24.67
C PRO A 37 -14.15 -9.72 25.76
N GLY A 38 -13.36 -8.71 25.39
CA GLY A 38 -12.69 -7.82 26.34
C GLY A 38 -11.40 -8.34 26.98
N THR A 39 -10.99 -9.58 26.75
CA THR A 39 -9.75 -10.16 27.34
C THR A 39 -8.46 -9.70 26.69
N GLY A 40 -8.49 -8.74 25.77
CA GLY A 40 -7.31 -8.19 25.13
C GLY A 40 -6.72 -9.05 24.01
N LYS A 41 -7.51 -9.92 23.36
CA LYS A 41 -7.06 -10.77 22.24
C LYS A 41 -6.37 -9.96 21.12
N THR A 42 -6.92 -8.82 20.75
CA THR A 42 -6.33 -7.94 19.71
C THR A 42 -4.94 -7.46 20.09
N ARG A 43 -4.78 -7.04 21.38
CA ARG A 43 -3.47 -6.63 21.90
C ARG A 43 -2.48 -7.79 21.92
N PHE A 44 -2.94 -8.98 22.32
CA PHE A 44 -2.14 -10.20 22.29
C PHE A 44 -1.67 -10.52 20.87
N ILE A 45 -2.59 -10.55 19.89
CA ILE A 45 -2.27 -10.84 18.48
C ILE A 45 -1.26 -9.82 17.94
N ALA A 46 -1.44 -8.54 18.22
CA ALA A 46 -0.52 -7.49 17.79
C ALA A 46 0.86 -7.67 18.44
N SER A 47 0.93 -7.94 19.74
CA SER A 47 2.19 -8.17 20.45
C SER A 47 2.92 -9.40 19.91
N PHE A 48 2.19 -10.49 19.68
CA PHE A 48 2.73 -11.73 19.14
C PHE A 48 3.29 -11.53 17.72
N ALA A 49 2.53 -10.87 16.85
CA ALA A 49 2.96 -10.57 15.50
C ALA A 49 4.17 -9.62 15.48
N HIS A 50 4.17 -8.58 16.31
CA HIS A 50 5.29 -7.65 16.44
C HIS A 50 6.57 -8.38 16.85
N TRP A 51 6.50 -9.19 17.90
CA TRP A 51 7.64 -9.96 18.38
C TRP A 51 8.16 -10.97 17.33
N LEU A 52 7.26 -11.68 16.65
CA LEU A 52 7.64 -12.64 15.61
C LEU A 52 8.42 -11.98 14.47
N ILE A 53 8.01 -10.79 14.03
CA ILE A 53 8.67 -10.05 12.95
C ILE A 53 10.01 -9.46 13.41
N THR A 54 10.04 -8.87 14.61
CA THR A 54 11.22 -8.11 15.05
C THR A 54 12.31 -9.00 15.66
N ARG A 55 11.92 -10.08 16.36
CA ARG A 55 12.83 -10.94 17.11
C ARG A 55 12.65 -12.44 16.86
N GLY A 56 11.45 -12.86 16.51
CA GLY A 56 11.12 -14.28 16.27
C GLY A 56 11.58 -14.81 14.92
N GLY A 57 12.13 -13.97 14.03
CA GLY A 57 12.67 -14.36 12.73
C GLY A 57 11.62 -14.58 11.65
N ALA A 58 10.35 -14.27 11.89
CA ALA A 58 9.32 -14.34 10.88
C ALA A 58 9.51 -13.22 9.85
N LYS A 59 9.59 -13.56 8.57
CA LYS A 59 9.76 -12.58 7.49
C LYS A 59 8.43 -11.95 7.06
N LYS A 60 7.32 -12.69 7.19
CA LYS A 60 5.98 -12.27 6.77
C LYS A 60 4.93 -12.90 7.67
N ILE A 61 3.92 -12.15 8.02
CA ILE A 61 2.74 -12.62 8.77
C ILE A 61 1.50 -12.18 8.02
N LEU A 62 0.56 -13.09 7.81
CA LEU A 62 -0.77 -12.82 7.27
C LEU A 62 -1.78 -12.86 8.41
N ILE A 63 -2.55 -11.77 8.58
CA ILE A 63 -3.66 -11.70 9.52
C ILE A 63 -4.94 -11.55 8.71
N ALA A 64 -5.85 -12.50 8.87
CA ALA A 64 -7.13 -12.53 8.17
C ALA A 64 -8.31 -12.58 9.16
N SER A 65 -9.41 -11.89 8.82
CA SER A 65 -10.66 -11.92 9.58
C SER A 65 -11.83 -11.67 8.63
N GLN A 66 -12.99 -12.16 8.98
CA GLN A 66 -14.25 -11.84 8.31
C GLN A 66 -14.68 -10.38 8.60
N SER A 67 -14.27 -9.83 9.75
CA SER A 67 -14.54 -8.44 10.13
C SER A 67 -13.43 -7.51 9.70
N HIS A 68 -13.77 -6.51 8.90
CA HIS A 68 -12.85 -5.44 8.52
C HIS A 68 -12.35 -4.66 9.73
N GLU A 69 -13.21 -4.42 10.70
CA GLU A 69 -12.89 -3.72 11.94
C GLU A 69 -11.88 -4.49 12.78
N ALA A 70 -12.03 -5.81 12.89
CA ALA A 70 -11.06 -6.62 13.63
C ALA A 70 -9.65 -6.53 13.04
N VAL A 71 -9.51 -6.56 11.70
CA VAL A 71 -8.22 -6.36 11.04
C VAL A 71 -7.67 -4.96 11.27
N ASN A 72 -8.53 -3.93 11.17
CA ASN A 72 -8.13 -2.55 11.39
C ASN A 72 -7.62 -2.34 12.84
N ASN A 73 -8.32 -2.89 13.83
CA ASN A 73 -7.92 -2.81 15.24
C ASN A 73 -6.55 -3.48 15.50
N VAL A 74 -6.24 -4.57 14.80
CA VAL A 74 -4.92 -5.19 14.89
C VAL A 74 -3.84 -4.29 14.25
N ILE A 75 -4.13 -3.66 13.10
CA ILE A 75 -3.19 -2.74 12.45
C ILE A 75 -2.92 -1.52 13.35
N ASP A 76 -3.96 -0.92 13.93
CA ASP A 76 -3.81 0.20 14.88
C ASP A 76 -2.95 -0.19 16.08
N SER A 77 -3.19 -1.37 16.65
CA SER A 77 -2.41 -1.90 17.77
C SER A 77 -0.95 -2.17 17.39
N LEU A 78 -0.71 -2.73 16.20
CA LEU A 78 0.64 -2.94 15.67
C LEU A 78 1.36 -1.61 15.43
N ALA A 79 0.70 -0.63 14.83
CA ALA A 79 1.29 0.69 14.57
C ALA A 79 1.73 1.38 15.87
N LEU A 80 0.93 1.25 16.94
CA LEU A 80 1.29 1.76 18.26
C LEU A 80 2.50 1.01 18.86
N LEU A 81 2.59 -0.30 18.69
CA LEU A 81 3.73 -1.09 19.16
C LEU A 81 5.02 -0.70 18.41
N TYR A 82 4.98 -0.61 17.09
CA TYR A 82 6.12 -0.17 16.29
C TYR A 82 6.60 1.23 16.72
N LYS A 83 5.66 2.16 16.98
CA LYS A 83 6.00 3.48 17.48
C LYS A 83 6.66 3.43 18.86
N ARG A 84 6.14 2.60 19.78
CA ARG A 84 6.68 2.43 21.15
C ARG A 84 8.08 1.86 21.15
N HIS A 85 8.34 0.89 20.28
CA HIS A 85 9.63 0.20 20.19
C HIS A 85 10.62 0.87 19.23
N HIS A 86 10.25 2.04 18.65
CA HIS A 86 11.05 2.78 17.66
C HIS A 86 11.39 1.97 16.40
N ASP A 87 10.61 0.94 16.11
CA ASP A 87 10.74 0.12 14.92
C ASP A 87 9.98 0.72 13.74
N LYS A 88 10.39 0.40 12.51
CA LYS A 88 9.69 0.87 11.31
C LYS A 88 8.58 -0.11 10.94
N PRO A 89 7.31 0.33 10.92
CA PRO A 89 6.22 -0.54 10.53
C PRO A 89 6.29 -0.88 9.04
N ASN A 90 6.18 -2.18 8.74
CA ASN A 90 5.98 -2.68 7.37
C ASN A 90 4.62 -3.38 7.33
N LEU A 91 3.56 -2.59 7.39
CA LEU A 91 2.18 -3.04 7.46
C LEU A 91 1.51 -2.82 6.12
N LEU A 92 0.74 -3.81 5.66
CA LEU A 92 -0.03 -3.76 4.43
C LEU A 92 -1.47 -4.19 4.67
N ARG A 93 -2.42 -3.29 4.41
CA ARG A 93 -3.86 -3.56 4.46
C ARG A 93 -4.37 -3.88 3.05
N ILE A 94 -4.84 -5.11 2.86
CA ILE A 94 -5.44 -5.58 1.61
C ILE A 94 -6.97 -5.57 1.74
N GLY A 95 -7.66 -5.21 0.67
CA GLY A 95 -9.13 -5.14 0.58
C GLY A 95 -9.64 -3.71 0.52
N SER A 96 -10.77 -3.52 -0.18
CA SER A 96 -11.33 -2.20 -0.49
C SER A 96 -12.34 -1.68 0.53
N LYS A 97 -12.89 -2.55 1.38
CA LYS A 97 -13.94 -2.19 2.35
C LYS A 97 -13.37 -1.87 3.74
N GLY A 98 -14.05 -0.99 4.46
CA GLY A 98 -13.71 -0.65 5.85
C GLY A 98 -12.41 0.15 6.02
N ILE A 99 -11.98 0.90 5.01
CA ILE A 99 -10.77 1.73 5.11
C ILE A 99 -11.11 3.05 5.79
N THR A 100 -10.58 3.24 7.00
CA THR A 100 -10.67 4.48 7.77
C THR A 100 -9.44 5.35 7.52
N ASP A 101 -9.47 6.64 7.90
CA ASP A 101 -8.34 7.55 7.72
C ASP A 101 -7.09 7.08 8.47
N ARG A 102 -7.23 6.42 9.60
CA ARG A 102 -6.13 5.84 10.38
C ARG A 102 -5.44 4.68 9.63
N ILE A 103 -6.23 3.89 8.90
CA ILE A 103 -5.76 2.69 8.18
C ILE A 103 -5.27 3.02 6.78
N ARG A 104 -5.77 4.12 6.17
CA ARG A 104 -5.38 4.56 4.82
C ARG A 104 -3.89 4.55 4.55
N PRO A 105 -2.99 5.01 5.47
CA PRO A 105 -1.54 4.99 5.25
C PRO A 105 -0.96 3.59 5.01
N TYR A 106 -1.65 2.54 5.47
CA TYR A 106 -1.25 1.14 5.32
C TYR A 106 -1.97 0.42 4.18
N HIS A 107 -2.91 1.09 3.51
CA HIS A 107 -3.67 0.50 2.42
C HIS A 107 -2.85 0.37 1.15
N THR A 108 -3.07 -0.73 0.40
CA THR A 108 -2.34 -1.05 -0.83
C THR A 108 -2.33 0.08 -1.85
N ALA A 109 -3.45 0.78 -2.05
CA ALA A 109 -3.55 1.87 -3.02
C ALA A 109 -2.68 3.06 -2.61
N GLU A 110 -2.70 3.46 -1.34
CA GLU A 110 -1.90 4.56 -0.80
C GLU A 110 -0.41 4.25 -0.85
N LEU A 111 -0.03 3.02 -0.43
CA LEU A 111 1.36 2.58 -0.50
C LEU A 111 1.87 2.54 -1.94
N ARG A 112 1.05 2.00 -2.87
CA ARG A 112 1.40 1.97 -4.31
C ARG A 112 1.65 3.38 -4.84
N GLU A 113 0.78 4.34 -4.53
CA GLU A 113 0.93 5.73 -4.96
C GLU A 113 2.19 6.38 -4.37
N ARG A 114 2.45 6.16 -3.09
CA ARG A 114 3.67 6.65 -2.42
C ARG A 114 4.94 6.08 -3.04
N TYR A 115 4.96 4.79 -3.35
CA TYR A 115 6.09 4.16 -4.05
C TYR A 115 6.24 4.68 -5.47
N ARG A 116 5.14 4.90 -6.18
CA ARG A 116 5.14 5.48 -7.52
C ARG A 116 5.77 6.88 -7.53
N LEU A 117 5.30 7.77 -6.66
CA LEU A 117 5.82 9.13 -6.55
C LEU A 117 7.34 9.13 -6.22
N ARG A 118 7.76 8.23 -5.33
CA ARG A 118 9.18 8.07 -4.98
C ARG A 118 10.01 7.58 -6.17
N PHE A 119 9.48 6.63 -6.91
CA PHE A 119 10.13 6.09 -8.12
C PHE A 119 10.22 7.14 -9.22
N ASP A 120 9.13 7.85 -9.50
CA ASP A 120 9.07 8.92 -10.49
C ASP A 120 10.08 10.04 -10.16
N GLY A 121 10.21 10.42 -8.89
CA GLY A 121 11.22 11.38 -8.44
C GLY A 121 12.66 10.90 -8.64
N ALA A 122 12.94 9.64 -8.32
CA ALA A 122 14.26 9.05 -8.53
C ALA A 122 14.60 8.91 -10.03
N LEU A 123 13.61 8.58 -10.86
CA LEU A 123 13.73 8.52 -12.31
C LEU A 123 14.04 9.90 -12.88
N ALA A 124 13.30 10.93 -12.46
CA ALA A 124 13.52 12.30 -12.91
C ALA A 124 14.94 12.80 -12.59
N PHE A 125 15.43 12.48 -11.39
CA PHE A 125 16.79 12.84 -10.99
C PHE A 125 17.84 12.15 -11.87
N ARG A 126 17.75 10.83 -12.06
CA ARG A 126 18.67 10.06 -12.91
C ARG A 126 18.64 10.52 -14.36
N PHE A 127 17.44 10.78 -14.89
CA PHE A 127 17.27 11.27 -16.27
C PHE A 127 17.95 12.63 -16.46
N SER A 128 17.80 13.55 -15.50
CA SER A 128 18.45 14.86 -15.54
C SER A 128 19.98 14.75 -15.51
N GLN A 129 20.53 13.84 -14.71
CA GLN A 129 21.98 13.59 -14.67
C GLN A 129 22.51 13.03 -15.99
N LEU A 130 21.81 12.04 -16.56
CA LEU A 130 22.19 11.44 -17.86
C LEU A 130 22.10 12.46 -19.00
N ALA A 131 21.07 13.30 -19.01
CA ALA A 131 20.91 14.38 -19.97
C ALA A 131 22.09 15.36 -19.91
N ALA A 132 22.45 15.82 -18.71
CA ALA A 132 23.59 16.69 -18.49
C ALA A 132 24.92 16.05 -18.98
N ALA A 133 25.14 14.77 -18.67
CA ALA A 133 26.32 14.02 -19.13
C ALA A 133 26.39 13.87 -20.67
N LYS A 134 25.25 13.96 -21.36
CA LYS A 134 25.14 13.92 -22.83
C LYS A 134 25.11 15.31 -23.49
N GLY A 135 25.30 16.38 -22.73
CA GLY A 135 25.22 17.75 -23.21
C GLY A 135 23.80 18.24 -23.54
N ILE A 136 22.76 17.51 -23.09
CA ILE A 136 21.36 17.90 -23.28
C ILE A 136 20.97 18.90 -22.19
N PRO A 137 20.37 20.05 -22.52
CA PRO A 137 19.91 20.99 -21.50
C PRO A 137 18.94 20.35 -20.51
N VAL A 138 19.20 20.51 -19.21
CA VAL A 138 18.39 19.89 -18.14
C VAL A 138 16.93 20.36 -18.20
N ALA A 139 16.68 21.59 -18.66
CA ALA A 139 15.33 22.10 -18.86
C ALA A 139 14.55 21.29 -19.90
N LEU A 140 15.17 21.01 -21.05
CA LEU A 140 14.58 20.19 -22.11
C LEU A 140 14.33 18.76 -21.63
N ALA A 141 15.29 18.16 -20.91
CA ALA A 141 15.14 16.84 -20.33
C ALA A 141 13.96 16.77 -19.36
N LYS A 142 13.78 17.78 -18.51
CA LYS A 142 12.61 17.87 -17.60
C LYS A 142 11.30 18.01 -18.36
N ASP A 143 11.25 18.83 -19.40
CA ASP A 143 10.04 19.00 -20.22
C ASP A 143 9.65 17.68 -20.91
N VAL A 144 10.61 16.95 -21.48
CA VAL A 144 10.39 15.63 -22.11
C VAL A 144 9.86 14.63 -21.09
N LEU A 145 10.47 14.55 -19.89
CA LEU A 145 10.02 13.66 -18.84
C LEU A 145 8.62 14.01 -18.34
N ALA A 146 8.29 15.30 -18.20
CA ALA A 146 6.95 15.73 -17.80
C ALA A 146 5.89 15.35 -18.85
N ILE A 147 6.21 15.43 -20.13
CA ILE A 147 5.36 14.99 -21.24
C ILE A 147 5.16 13.47 -21.15
N ASP A 148 6.23 12.68 -21.01
CA ASP A 148 6.17 11.23 -20.94
C ASP A 148 5.32 10.75 -19.73
N LEU A 149 5.51 11.36 -18.56
CA LEU A 149 4.74 11.05 -17.37
C LEU A 149 3.25 11.41 -17.53
N ALA A 150 2.93 12.55 -18.15
CA ALA A 150 1.55 12.97 -18.39
C ALA A 150 0.85 12.04 -19.38
N ILE A 151 1.49 11.73 -20.49
CA ILE A 151 0.98 10.82 -21.52
C ILE A 151 0.86 9.38 -20.96
N GLY A 152 1.85 8.89 -20.26
CA GLY A 152 1.84 7.57 -19.66
C GLY A 152 0.75 7.40 -18.59
N ASN A 153 0.40 8.44 -17.83
CA ASN A 153 -0.72 8.41 -16.88
C ASN A 153 -2.07 8.31 -17.59
N LEU A 154 -2.27 9.09 -18.64
CA LEU A 154 -3.52 9.09 -19.44
C LEU A 154 -3.69 7.77 -20.19
N SER A 155 -2.62 7.24 -20.80
CA SER A 155 -2.61 5.94 -21.47
C SER A 155 -3.00 4.81 -20.52
N ARG A 156 -2.41 4.78 -19.32
CA ARG A 156 -2.74 3.77 -18.29
C ARG A 156 -4.21 3.88 -17.85
N ARG A 157 -4.75 5.10 -17.72
CA ARG A 157 -6.16 5.30 -17.37
C ARG A 157 -7.09 4.80 -18.47
N CYS A 158 -6.75 5.03 -19.73
CA CYS A 158 -7.50 4.47 -20.86
C CYS A 158 -7.49 2.95 -20.84
N ALA A 159 -6.33 2.32 -20.68
CA ALA A 159 -6.19 0.86 -20.60
C ALA A 159 -6.97 0.25 -19.42
N GLN A 160 -6.98 0.92 -18.26
CA GLN A 160 -7.77 0.47 -17.10
C GLN A 160 -9.28 0.53 -17.38
N LEU A 161 -9.76 1.60 -18.04
CA LEU A 161 -11.18 1.74 -18.40
C LEU A 161 -11.58 0.72 -19.47
N GLU A 162 -10.71 0.44 -20.43
CA GLU A 162 -10.93 -0.61 -21.44
C GLU A 162 -11.05 -1.99 -20.80
N GLN A 163 -10.18 -2.31 -19.83
CA GLN A 163 -10.26 -3.55 -19.09
C GLN A 163 -11.55 -3.67 -18.27
N LEU A 164 -11.95 -2.60 -17.57
CA LEU A 164 -13.21 -2.58 -16.83
C LEU A 164 -14.42 -2.80 -17.74
N ILE A 165 -14.45 -2.16 -18.92
CA ILE A 165 -15.53 -2.37 -19.90
C ILE A 165 -15.54 -3.80 -20.42
N ALA A 166 -14.38 -4.43 -20.60
CA ALA A 166 -14.28 -5.84 -21.03
C ALA A 166 -14.73 -6.82 -19.93
N GLU A 167 -14.49 -6.49 -18.65
CA GLU A 167 -14.89 -7.31 -17.50
C GLU A 167 -16.38 -7.15 -17.15
N GLU A 168 -17.02 -6.04 -17.54
CA GLU A 168 -18.46 -5.75 -17.31
C GLU A 168 -19.38 -6.48 -18.29
N THR A 169 -19.07 -7.72 -18.67
CA THR A 169 -19.89 -8.51 -19.61
C THR A 169 -21.31 -8.79 -19.10
N ASP A 170 -21.53 -8.75 -17.77
CA ASP A 170 -22.82 -9.03 -17.11
C ASP A 170 -23.51 -7.78 -16.51
N ALA A 171 -22.93 -6.57 -16.66
CA ALA A 171 -23.51 -5.36 -16.11
C ALA A 171 -24.69 -4.84 -16.93
N ARG A 172 -25.63 -4.11 -16.28
CA ARG A 172 -26.76 -3.44 -16.92
C ARG A 172 -26.27 -2.50 -18.01
N ALA A 173 -27.06 -2.35 -19.10
CA ALA A 173 -26.72 -1.53 -20.25
C ALA A 173 -26.31 -0.09 -19.87
N ASP A 174 -27.01 0.52 -18.89
CA ASP A 174 -26.73 1.88 -18.38
C ASP A 174 -25.32 2.02 -17.77
N ASP A 175 -24.78 0.99 -17.11
CA ASP A 175 -23.45 1.04 -16.52
C ASP A 175 -22.37 0.94 -17.60
N ARG A 176 -22.60 0.15 -18.65
CA ARG A 176 -21.70 0.07 -19.83
C ARG A 176 -21.64 1.39 -20.59
N ASP A 177 -22.76 2.07 -20.74
CA ASP A 177 -22.79 3.35 -21.44
C ASP A 177 -22.06 4.44 -20.63
N ARG A 178 -22.16 4.42 -19.30
CA ARG A 178 -21.37 5.31 -18.41
C ARG A 178 -19.88 5.04 -18.51
N SER A 179 -19.46 3.78 -18.47
CA SER A 179 -18.05 3.38 -18.59
C SER A 179 -17.47 3.75 -19.95
N ARG A 180 -18.24 3.56 -21.05
CA ARG A 180 -17.87 4.00 -22.40
C ARG A 180 -17.76 5.53 -22.51
N ALA A 181 -18.67 6.27 -21.91
CA ALA A 181 -18.61 7.73 -21.89
C ALA A 181 -17.37 8.23 -21.13
N GLN A 182 -17.00 7.57 -20.02
CA GLN A 182 -15.76 7.88 -19.30
C GLN A 182 -14.51 7.57 -20.12
N LEU A 183 -14.48 6.46 -20.84
CA LEU A 183 -13.36 6.11 -21.73
C LEU A 183 -13.18 7.14 -22.84
N ASN A 184 -14.27 7.54 -23.49
CA ASN A 184 -14.22 8.55 -24.55
C ASN A 184 -13.67 9.89 -24.03
N ARG A 185 -14.15 10.36 -22.88
CA ARG A 185 -13.60 11.56 -22.23
C ARG A 185 -12.12 11.43 -21.88
N ALA A 186 -11.69 10.26 -21.41
CA ALA A 186 -10.28 10.01 -21.11
C ALA A 186 -9.41 10.03 -22.37
N ARG A 187 -9.90 9.48 -23.50
CA ARG A 187 -9.22 9.53 -24.81
C ARG A 187 -9.13 10.95 -25.36
N GLU A 188 -10.21 11.71 -25.30
CA GLU A 188 -10.21 13.12 -25.70
C GLU A 188 -9.22 13.94 -24.87
N ALA A 189 -9.20 13.75 -23.55
CA ALA A 189 -8.24 14.40 -22.66
C ALA A 189 -6.78 14.02 -22.98
N PHE A 190 -6.54 12.75 -23.34
CA PHE A 190 -5.24 12.28 -23.78
C PHE A 190 -4.78 12.97 -25.07
N GLU A 191 -5.65 13.00 -26.08
CA GLU A 191 -5.33 13.67 -27.37
C GLU A 191 -5.07 15.17 -27.19
N LEU A 192 -5.91 15.84 -26.39
CA LEU A 192 -5.75 17.27 -26.12
C LEU A 192 -4.43 17.57 -25.41
N ALA A 193 -4.09 16.77 -24.38
CA ALA A 193 -2.85 16.90 -23.65
C ALA A 193 -1.63 16.64 -24.56
N ALA A 194 -1.67 15.58 -25.36
CA ALA A 194 -0.60 15.24 -26.30
C ALA A 194 -0.37 16.36 -27.31
N ARG A 195 -1.42 16.93 -27.90
CA ARG A 195 -1.34 18.07 -28.83
C ARG A 195 -0.80 19.33 -28.16
N ALA A 196 -1.24 19.65 -26.95
CA ALA A 196 -0.76 20.83 -26.22
C ALA A 196 0.72 20.71 -25.85
N HIS A 197 1.20 19.53 -25.46
CA HIS A 197 2.60 19.30 -25.15
C HIS A 197 3.48 19.30 -26.39
N LEU A 198 3.05 18.70 -27.50
CA LEU A 198 3.73 18.77 -28.80
C LEU A 198 3.89 20.22 -29.29
N LYS A 199 2.82 21.02 -29.22
CA LYS A 199 2.88 22.42 -29.58
C LYS A 199 3.89 23.21 -28.76
N ARG A 200 3.87 23.04 -27.43
CA ARG A 200 4.85 23.68 -26.53
C ARG A 200 6.31 23.27 -26.81
N ALA A 201 6.54 22.02 -27.20
CA ALA A 201 7.86 21.54 -27.56
C ALA A 201 8.36 22.17 -28.86
N ILE A 202 7.46 22.34 -29.86
CA ILE A 202 7.79 22.99 -31.13
C ILE A 202 8.03 24.49 -30.93
N ASP A 203 7.21 25.18 -30.14
CA ASP A 203 7.35 26.62 -29.90
C ASP A 203 8.61 26.99 -29.12
N LYS A 204 9.28 26.03 -28.47
CA LYS A 204 10.52 26.21 -27.70
C LYS A 204 11.79 25.79 -28.47
N SER A 205 11.63 25.16 -29.63
CA SER A 205 12.76 24.74 -30.48
C SER A 205 13.14 25.83 -31.49
#